data_785721f9d93163a50a867d5280c07111
#
_entry.id   785721f9d93163a50a867d5280c07111
#
_cell.length_a   1.000
_cell.length_b   1.000
_cell.length_c   1.000
_cell.angle_alpha   90.00
_cell.angle_beta   90.00
_cell.angle_gamma   90.00
#
_symmetry.space_group_name_H-M   'P 1'
#
loop_
_entity.id
_entity.type
_entity.pdbx_description
1 polymer ?
#
loop_
_entity_poly.entity_id
_entity_poly.type
_entity_poly.pdbx_seq_one_letter_code
_entity_poly.pdbx_strand_id
1 'polypeptide(L)'
;MQLNSQFDYHEFLKNSWQKTPKILRNFLSYEQLITPDELAGLACESFAESRLVQKNPPKSVEHGPFLEELFEELPSEDWTLLVQSVDLYDEQTRNIKGLFDFIPGWRLDDIMVSFATPGGGVGPHFDHYDVFLIQGEGKRLWQLGETCDHNTPINKSSQLNLLSDFSVKEEFILEKGDALYIPPHISHNGIALTDSLCFSVGFRAPSVYEMSPQINGNKKESNNPFHRFKNSDSPDKQKYCWEITESDLKEAFKISSHEDYEGFVRLFGTLVTEPRNKELFYNNYPIDSLADLWSIIAGKGKVCLHPASRFAFCILQSLGLVFLFSDGRTYPISINEASLAKEMSESLFFEGFIAKYQTSECANVILDMIRFGSIEILD
;
A
#
# COMPACT_ATOMS: atom_id res chain seq x y z
N MET A 1 10.40 -12.03 -11.62
CA MET A 1 9.61 -12.21 -10.37
C MET A 1 8.24 -12.77 -10.73
N GLN A 2 7.78 -13.81 -10.03
CA GLN A 2 6.46 -14.43 -10.31
C GLN A 2 5.90 -15.13 -9.07
N LEU A 3 4.57 -15.17 -8.96
CA LEU A 3 3.88 -15.99 -7.97
C LEU A 3 3.96 -17.48 -8.33
N ASN A 4 3.86 -18.32 -7.31
CA ASN A 4 3.75 -19.76 -7.50
C ASN A 4 2.49 -20.08 -8.33
N SER A 5 2.66 -20.83 -9.42
CA SER A 5 1.56 -21.22 -10.32
C SER A 5 0.48 -22.11 -9.64
N GLN A 6 0.79 -22.67 -8.47
CA GLN A 6 -0.16 -23.44 -7.66
C GLN A 6 -0.95 -22.59 -6.67
N PHE A 7 -0.66 -21.29 -6.55
CA PHE A 7 -1.40 -20.41 -5.68
C PHE A 7 -2.80 -20.15 -6.25
N ASP A 8 -3.81 -20.67 -5.59
CA ASP A 8 -5.22 -20.42 -5.92
C ASP A 8 -5.72 -19.17 -5.19
N TYR A 9 -5.72 -18.04 -5.91
CA TYR A 9 -6.19 -16.78 -5.35
C TYR A 9 -7.72 -16.76 -5.11
N HIS A 10 -8.52 -17.56 -5.84
CA HIS A 10 -9.96 -17.67 -5.60
C HIS A 10 -10.23 -18.37 -4.25
N GLU A 11 -9.53 -19.48 -4.00
CA GLU A 11 -9.60 -20.15 -2.69
C GLU A 11 -9.14 -19.21 -1.58
N PHE A 12 -8.03 -18.47 -1.79
CA PHE A 12 -7.50 -17.53 -0.82
C PHE A 12 -8.50 -16.40 -0.50
N LEU A 13 -9.07 -15.73 -1.51
CA LEU A 13 -10.05 -14.66 -1.32
C LEU A 13 -11.30 -15.16 -0.61
N LYS A 14 -11.76 -16.34 -0.94
CA LYS A 14 -12.95 -16.95 -0.33
C LYS A 14 -12.74 -17.34 1.13
N ASN A 15 -11.61 -17.95 1.47
CA ASN A 15 -11.42 -18.64 2.75
C ASN A 15 -10.51 -17.87 3.73
N SER A 16 -9.59 -17.03 3.25
CA SER A 16 -8.57 -16.41 4.09
C SER A 16 -8.63 -14.88 4.13
N TRP A 17 -8.89 -14.23 2.98
CA TRP A 17 -8.90 -12.77 2.91
C TRP A 17 -9.88 -12.14 3.90
N GLN A 18 -9.36 -11.25 4.77
CA GLN A 18 -10.10 -10.59 5.87
C GLN A 18 -10.75 -11.54 6.91
N LYS A 19 -10.34 -12.80 6.95
CA LYS A 19 -10.94 -13.85 7.79
C LYS A 19 -9.93 -14.54 8.69
N THR A 20 -8.93 -15.21 8.08
CA THR A 20 -7.99 -16.06 8.82
C THR A 20 -6.57 -15.95 8.28
N PRO A 21 -5.54 -16.07 9.14
CA PRO A 21 -4.16 -16.17 8.68
C PRO A 21 -3.96 -17.36 7.73
N LYS A 22 -3.00 -17.22 6.82
CA LYS A 22 -2.66 -18.28 5.86
C LYS A 22 -1.17 -18.29 5.57
N ILE A 23 -0.54 -19.44 5.70
CA ILE A 23 0.82 -19.66 5.21
C ILE A 23 0.76 -20.02 3.74
N LEU A 24 1.62 -19.40 2.96
CA LEU A 24 1.77 -19.60 1.54
C LEU A 24 3.22 -20.04 1.28
N ARG A 25 3.43 -21.35 1.12
CA ARG A 25 4.76 -21.92 0.89
C ARG A 25 5.21 -21.70 -0.54
N ASN A 26 6.48 -21.32 -0.73
CA ASN A 26 7.07 -20.98 -2.03
C ASN A 26 6.19 -19.99 -2.81
N PHE A 27 5.62 -19.00 -2.11
CA PHE A 27 4.66 -18.05 -2.68
C PHE A 27 5.26 -17.20 -3.78
N LEU A 28 6.52 -16.77 -3.62
CA LEU A 28 7.23 -15.88 -4.53
C LEU A 28 8.56 -16.50 -4.98
N SER A 29 8.80 -16.50 -6.30
CA SER A 29 10.11 -16.76 -6.89
C SER A 29 10.66 -15.50 -7.54
N TYR A 30 11.96 -15.23 -7.34
CA TYR A 30 12.66 -14.04 -7.84
C TYR A 30 14.16 -14.33 -8.00
N GLU A 31 14.81 -13.55 -8.85
CA GLU A 31 16.27 -13.62 -9.05
C GLU A 31 16.99 -12.68 -8.10
N GLN A 32 16.49 -11.44 -7.99
CA GLN A 32 17.09 -10.40 -7.18
C GLN A 32 16.00 -9.58 -6.48
N LEU A 33 16.28 -9.17 -5.25
CA LEU A 33 15.54 -8.17 -4.47
C LEU A 33 16.55 -7.17 -3.91
N ILE A 34 16.05 -6.08 -3.30
CA ILE A 34 16.88 -5.13 -2.57
C ILE A 34 17.74 -5.87 -1.53
N THR A 35 19.01 -5.52 -1.45
CA THR A 35 19.96 -6.09 -0.50
C THR A 35 19.90 -5.39 0.86
N PRO A 36 20.44 -6.00 1.94
CA PRO A 36 20.55 -5.32 3.24
C PRO A 36 21.33 -4.01 3.18
N ASP A 37 22.41 -3.95 2.38
CA ASP A 37 23.24 -2.74 2.23
C ASP A 37 22.48 -1.62 1.51
N GLU A 38 21.74 -1.93 0.45
CA GLU A 38 20.87 -0.97 -0.24
C GLU A 38 19.75 -0.48 0.68
N LEU A 39 19.17 -1.35 1.52
CA LEU A 39 18.17 -0.97 2.51
C LEU A 39 18.75 -0.05 3.59
N ALA A 40 19.98 -0.31 4.06
CA ALA A 40 20.69 0.54 5.00
C ALA A 40 20.99 1.92 4.36
N GLY A 41 21.41 1.93 3.09
CA GLY A 41 21.60 3.18 2.32
C GLY A 41 20.32 4.01 2.25
N LEU A 42 19.16 3.40 1.97
CA LEU A 42 17.87 4.11 2.01
C LEU A 42 17.57 4.67 3.41
N ALA A 43 17.95 3.96 4.47
CA ALA A 43 17.71 4.42 5.84
C ALA A 43 18.58 5.63 6.24
N CYS A 44 19.63 5.93 5.49
CA CYS A 44 20.44 7.15 5.64
C CYS A 44 19.83 8.37 4.95
N GLU A 45 18.85 8.18 4.09
CA GLU A 45 18.24 9.26 3.31
C GLU A 45 17.09 9.93 4.05
N SER A 46 17.04 11.26 3.99
CA SER A 46 16.03 12.06 4.70
C SER A 46 14.60 11.90 4.15
N PHE A 47 14.46 11.42 2.92
CA PHE A 47 13.16 11.18 2.29
C PHE A 47 12.56 9.82 2.65
N ALA A 48 13.35 8.88 3.20
CA ALA A 48 12.90 7.54 3.56
C ALA A 48 12.60 7.44 5.07
N GLU A 49 11.36 7.17 5.42
CA GLU A 49 11.00 6.91 6.81
C GLU A 49 11.61 5.59 7.28
N SER A 50 12.52 5.65 8.25
CA SER A 50 13.21 4.48 8.76
C SER A 50 13.26 4.43 10.28
N ARG A 51 13.37 3.22 10.83
CA ARG A 51 13.45 2.95 12.27
C ARG A 51 14.41 1.81 12.55
N LEU A 52 15.25 2.01 13.55
CA LEU A 52 16.12 0.98 14.12
C LEU A 52 15.56 0.56 15.47
N VAL A 53 15.30 -0.73 15.64
CA VAL A 53 14.81 -1.34 16.89
C VAL A 53 15.90 -2.26 17.43
N GLN A 54 16.40 -1.96 18.63
CA GLN A 54 17.37 -2.82 19.33
C GLN A 54 16.69 -3.46 20.54
N LYS A 55 16.91 -4.78 20.74
CA LYS A 55 16.30 -5.53 21.85
C LYS A 55 17.09 -5.45 23.15
N ASN A 56 18.38 -5.17 23.09
CA ASN A 56 19.23 -5.10 24.28
C ASN A 56 18.74 -3.99 25.24
N PRO A 57 18.72 -4.24 26.57
CA PRO A 57 18.30 -3.25 27.54
C PRO A 57 19.22 -2.02 27.60
N PRO A 58 18.65 -0.81 27.64
CA PRO A 58 17.22 -0.56 27.45
C PRO A 58 16.82 -0.73 25.98
N LYS A 59 15.70 -1.44 25.71
CA LYS A 59 15.16 -1.55 24.36
C LYS A 59 14.99 -0.15 23.77
N SER A 60 15.67 0.11 22.64
CA SER A 60 15.63 1.42 21.97
C SER A 60 14.89 1.36 20.63
N VAL A 61 14.27 2.46 20.28
CA VAL A 61 13.73 2.74 18.95
C VAL A 61 14.30 4.07 18.51
N GLU A 62 15.06 4.06 17.45
CA GLU A 62 15.65 5.25 16.85
C GLU A 62 15.03 5.49 15.48
N HIS A 63 14.87 6.75 15.12
CA HIS A 63 14.32 7.15 13.82
C HIS A 63 15.41 7.72 12.94
N GLY A 64 15.42 7.35 11.64
CA GLY A 64 16.31 7.93 10.66
C GLY A 64 16.01 9.40 10.34
N PRO A 65 16.82 10.02 9.49
CA PRO A 65 17.93 9.40 8.75
C PRO A 65 19.12 9.03 9.65
N PHE A 66 19.74 7.89 9.36
CA PHE A 66 20.91 7.41 10.11
C PHE A 66 22.22 7.83 9.45
N LEU A 67 23.32 7.76 10.21
CA LEU A 67 24.66 7.87 9.67
C LEU A 67 25.14 6.48 9.26
N GLU A 68 25.91 6.36 8.17
CA GLU A 68 26.42 5.07 7.69
C GLU A 68 27.26 4.35 8.74
N GLU A 69 28.08 5.09 9.51
CA GLU A 69 28.95 4.57 10.55
C GLU A 69 28.18 3.84 11.66
N LEU A 70 26.91 4.18 11.89
CA LEU A 70 26.07 3.52 12.87
C LEU A 70 25.95 2.01 12.58
N PHE A 71 25.81 1.64 11.30
CA PHE A 71 25.63 0.24 10.91
C PHE A 71 26.88 -0.62 11.12
N GLU A 72 28.08 -0.01 11.11
CA GLU A 72 29.35 -0.67 11.44
C GLU A 72 29.49 -0.98 12.94
N GLU A 73 28.81 -0.18 13.79
CA GLU A 73 28.87 -0.29 15.25
C GLU A 73 27.80 -1.21 15.85
N LEU A 74 26.82 -1.62 15.04
CA LEU A 74 25.72 -2.48 15.52
C LEU A 74 26.22 -3.88 15.91
N PRO A 75 25.64 -4.49 16.97
CA PRO A 75 25.95 -5.85 17.35
C PRO A 75 25.52 -6.85 16.26
N SER A 76 26.07 -8.05 16.29
CA SER A 76 25.71 -9.14 15.35
C SER A 76 24.31 -9.71 15.55
N GLU A 77 23.62 -9.37 16.63
CA GLU A 77 22.34 -9.94 17.04
C GLU A 77 21.39 -8.88 17.64
N ASP A 78 20.09 -9.22 17.75
CA ASP A 78 19.08 -8.51 18.54
C ASP A 78 18.67 -7.12 18.03
N TRP A 79 18.78 -6.84 16.74
CA TRP A 79 18.28 -5.61 16.17
C TRP A 79 17.53 -5.81 14.85
N THR A 80 16.73 -4.81 14.48
CA THR A 80 15.94 -4.79 13.25
C THR A 80 15.90 -3.37 12.69
N LEU A 81 16.26 -3.23 11.42
CA LEU A 81 16.04 -2.03 10.61
C LEU A 81 14.73 -2.17 9.84
N LEU A 82 13.87 -1.15 9.89
CA LEU A 82 12.64 -1.06 9.13
C LEU A 82 12.70 0.18 8.25
N VAL A 83 12.42 0.04 6.96
CA VAL A 83 12.29 1.15 6.01
C VAL A 83 10.90 1.10 5.39
N GLN A 84 10.14 2.18 5.53
CA GLN A 84 8.77 2.30 5.08
C GLN A 84 8.73 2.65 3.59
N SER A 85 7.70 2.15 2.89
CA SER A 85 7.41 2.52 1.50
C SER A 85 8.59 2.36 0.54
N VAL A 86 9.38 1.28 0.69
CA VAL A 86 10.57 1.00 -0.15
C VAL A 86 10.20 0.86 -1.63
N ASP A 87 8.96 0.46 -1.92
CA ASP A 87 8.38 0.42 -3.27
C ASP A 87 8.39 1.77 -4.02
N LEU A 88 8.56 2.89 -3.30
CA LEU A 88 8.74 4.22 -3.92
C LEU A 88 10.15 4.40 -4.49
N TYR A 89 11.14 3.76 -3.90
CA TYR A 89 12.56 4.02 -4.14
C TYR A 89 13.28 2.88 -4.85
N ASP A 90 12.79 1.64 -4.69
CA ASP A 90 13.36 0.45 -5.30
C ASP A 90 12.38 -0.21 -6.30
N GLU A 91 12.83 -0.36 -7.55
CA GLU A 91 12.02 -0.92 -8.64
C GLU A 91 11.67 -2.40 -8.39
N GLN A 92 12.60 -3.19 -7.85
CA GLN A 92 12.37 -4.61 -7.58
C GLN A 92 11.28 -4.79 -6.53
N THR A 93 11.34 -4.00 -5.47
CA THR A 93 10.28 -3.96 -4.43
C THR A 93 8.95 -3.48 -5.02
N ARG A 94 8.97 -2.45 -5.88
CA ARG A 94 7.76 -1.95 -6.56
C ARG A 94 7.10 -3.03 -7.41
N ASN A 95 7.87 -3.85 -8.10
CA ASN A 95 7.36 -4.92 -8.96
C ASN A 95 6.57 -5.99 -8.16
N ILE A 96 6.78 -6.10 -6.84
CA ILE A 96 5.98 -6.97 -5.97
C ILE A 96 4.51 -6.55 -5.98
N LYS A 97 4.19 -5.25 -6.08
CA LYS A 97 2.80 -4.75 -6.13
C LYS A 97 1.99 -5.39 -7.25
N GLY A 98 2.60 -5.53 -8.42
CA GLY A 98 1.93 -6.12 -9.59
C GLY A 98 1.52 -7.58 -9.42
N LEU A 99 2.08 -8.28 -8.45
CA LEU A 99 1.73 -9.67 -8.14
C LEU A 99 0.41 -9.81 -7.39
N PHE A 100 -0.10 -8.72 -6.81
CA PHE A 100 -1.33 -8.68 -6.02
C PHE A 100 -2.54 -8.18 -6.80
N ASP A 101 -2.54 -8.29 -8.12
CA ASP A 101 -3.62 -7.85 -9.00
C ASP A 101 -4.96 -8.59 -8.79
N PHE A 102 -4.97 -9.63 -7.96
CA PHE A 102 -6.17 -10.33 -7.50
C PHE A 102 -6.87 -9.64 -6.31
N ILE A 103 -6.23 -8.64 -5.69
CA ILE A 103 -6.82 -7.76 -4.67
C ILE A 103 -7.04 -6.38 -5.30
N PRO A 104 -8.15 -5.67 -5.00
CA PRO A 104 -8.35 -4.32 -5.51
C PRO A 104 -7.14 -3.41 -5.24
N GLY A 105 -6.55 -2.85 -6.30
CA GLY A 105 -5.30 -2.08 -6.22
C GLY A 105 -5.39 -0.85 -5.34
N TRP A 106 -6.58 -0.22 -5.23
CA TRP A 106 -6.83 0.91 -4.33
C TRP A 106 -6.66 0.54 -2.84
N ARG A 107 -6.66 -0.76 -2.51
CA ARG A 107 -6.39 -1.27 -1.16
C ARG A 107 -4.91 -1.37 -0.84
N LEU A 108 -4.05 -1.55 -1.84
CA LEU A 108 -2.63 -1.67 -1.64
C LEU A 108 -2.07 -0.34 -1.11
N ASP A 109 -1.43 -0.38 0.05
CA ASP A 109 -0.92 0.82 0.72
C ASP A 109 0.54 1.06 0.35
N ASP A 110 1.44 0.23 0.85
CA ASP A 110 2.87 0.30 0.57
C ASP A 110 3.57 -1.03 0.85
N ILE A 111 4.87 -1.07 0.59
CA ILE A 111 5.74 -2.18 0.98
C ILE A 111 6.82 -1.66 1.91
N MET A 112 6.69 -2.02 3.19
CA MET A 112 7.76 -1.85 4.17
C MET A 112 8.74 -3.02 4.04
N VAL A 113 10.04 -2.74 4.08
CA VAL A 113 11.07 -3.77 4.12
C VAL A 113 11.78 -3.73 5.46
N SER A 114 12.02 -4.91 6.05
CA SER A 114 12.76 -5.03 7.28
C SER A 114 13.91 -6.00 7.14
N PHE A 115 15.11 -5.55 7.55
CA PHE A 115 16.25 -6.43 7.81
C PHE A 115 16.37 -6.67 9.32
N ALA A 116 16.63 -7.92 9.73
CA ALA A 116 16.80 -8.28 11.13
C ALA A 116 17.92 -9.31 11.29
N THR A 117 18.75 -9.11 12.29
CA THR A 117 19.76 -10.08 12.72
C THR A 117 19.16 -11.15 13.64
N PRO A 118 19.85 -12.29 13.90
CA PRO A 118 19.36 -13.32 14.82
C PRO A 118 18.84 -12.71 16.13
N GLY A 119 17.67 -13.16 16.59
CA GLY A 119 17.01 -12.59 17.76
C GLY A 119 16.26 -11.28 17.47
N GLY A 120 16.56 -10.55 16.40
CA GLY A 120 15.92 -9.29 16.03
C GLY A 120 14.42 -9.42 15.75
N GLY A 121 13.70 -8.32 15.93
CA GLY A 121 12.26 -8.22 15.70
C GLY A 121 11.64 -7.05 16.46
N VAL A 122 10.47 -6.62 16.01
CA VAL A 122 9.73 -5.48 16.60
C VAL A 122 9.17 -5.85 17.98
N GLY A 123 8.72 -7.08 18.14
CA GLY A 123 7.99 -7.58 19.31
C GLY A 123 6.49 -7.78 19.01
N PRO A 124 5.73 -8.36 19.96
CA PRO A 124 4.33 -8.70 19.74
C PRO A 124 3.44 -7.47 19.59
N HIS A 125 2.67 -7.42 18.50
CA HIS A 125 1.74 -6.34 18.16
C HIS A 125 0.60 -6.86 17.28
N PHE A 126 -0.30 -6.00 16.86
CA PHE A 126 -1.31 -6.26 15.84
C PHE A 126 -1.50 -5.03 14.96
N ASP A 127 -1.99 -5.25 13.75
CA ASP A 127 -2.27 -4.20 12.77
C ASP A 127 -3.78 -4.03 12.52
N HIS A 128 -4.18 -2.84 12.08
CA HIS A 128 -5.56 -2.53 11.68
C HIS A 128 -5.82 -2.77 10.18
N TYR A 129 -4.90 -3.45 9.49
CA TYR A 129 -4.93 -3.69 8.05
C TYR A 129 -4.47 -5.11 7.72
N ASP A 130 -4.80 -5.55 6.52
CA ASP A 130 -4.35 -6.82 5.97
C ASP A 130 -2.87 -6.72 5.58
N VAL A 131 -2.05 -7.73 5.85
CA VAL A 131 -0.64 -7.75 5.49
C VAL A 131 -0.20 -9.11 4.95
N PHE A 132 0.65 -9.08 3.91
CA PHE A 132 1.45 -10.23 3.49
C PHE A 132 2.90 -10.01 3.90
N LEU A 133 3.41 -10.91 4.71
CA LEU A 133 4.79 -10.94 5.18
C LEU A 133 5.56 -11.92 4.30
N ILE A 134 6.30 -11.41 3.30
CA ILE A 134 7.03 -12.23 2.35
C ILE A 134 8.48 -12.34 2.83
N GLN A 135 8.95 -13.57 3.04
CA GLN A 135 10.34 -13.82 3.42
C GLN A 135 11.24 -13.69 2.20
N GLY A 136 12.01 -12.62 2.15
CA GLY A 136 12.98 -12.36 1.10
C GLY A 136 14.25 -13.21 1.27
N GLU A 137 14.95 -13.08 2.38
CA GLU A 137 16.16 -13.84 2.67
C GLU A 137 16.18 -14.33 4.11
N GLY A 138 16.97 -15.38 4.37
CA GLY A 138 17.13 -15.97 5.71
C GLY A 138 15.85 -16.67 6.19
N LYS A 139 15.75 -16.79 7.53
CA LYS A 139 14.66 -17.47 8.21
C LYS A 139 14.09 -16.62 9.34
N ARG A 140 12.77 -16.58 9.45
CA ARG A 140 12.07 -15.87 10.52
C ARG A 140 11.00 -16.74 11.14
N LEU A 141 11.01 -16.83 12.48
CA LEU A 141 9.91 -17.43 13.26
C LEU A 141 8.79 -16.40 13.39
N TRP A 142 7.62 -16.77 12.94
CA TRP A 142 6.39 -16.01 13.15
C TRP A 142 5.51 -16.74 14.15
N GLN A 143 5.09 -16.01 15.18
CA GLN A 143 4.17 -16.44 16.22
C GLN A 143 2.86 -15.69 16.05
N LEU A 144 1.74 -16.41 16.01
CA LEU A 144 0.39 -15.85 15.97
C LEU A 144 -0.28 -16.05 17.32
N GLY A 145 -1.02 -15.04 17.76
CA GLY A 145 -1.77 -15.08 19.01
C GLY A 145 -3.28 -14.86 18.81
N GLU A 146 -3.91 -14.24 19.79
CA GLU A 146 -5.35 -13.96 19.79
C GLU A 146 -5.72 -12.83 18.84
N THR A 147 -7.02 -12.78 18.50
CA THR A 147 -7.63 -11.60 17.87
C THR A 147 -7.72 -10.48 18.91
N CYS A 148 -7.21 -9.32 18.56
CA CYS A 148 -7.22 -8.13 19.39
C CYS A 148 -8.45 -7.25 19.15
N ASP A 149 -8.85 -6.51 20.18
CA ASP A 149 -9.94 -5.54 20.13
C ASP A 149 -9.55 -4.23 20.84
N HIS A 150 -10.51 -3.31 21.00
CA HIS A 150 -10.29 -2.02 21.66
C HIS A 150 -9.98 -2.12 23.17
N ASN A 151 -10.16 -3.29 23.80
CA ASN A 151 -9.82 -3.54 25.20
C ASN A 151 -8.45 -4.21 25.35
N THR A 152 -7.83 -4.64 24.25
CA THR A 152 -6.55 -5.35 24.29
C THR A 152 -5.46 -4.44 24.89
N PRO A 153 -4.79 -4.86 26.00
CA PRO A 153 -3.82 -4.03 26.68
C PRO A 153 -2.57 -3.77 25.82
N ILE A 154 -2.25 -2.50 25.62
CA ILE A 154 -1.03 -2.05 24.95
C ILE A 154 -0.05 -1.50 25.96
N ASN A 155 1.22 -1.83 25.80
CA ASN A 155 2.30 -1.26 26.59
C ASN A 155 2.53 0.21 26.20
N LYS A 156 1.99 1.12 27.02
CA LYS A 156 2.07 2.58 26.81
C LYS A 156 3.49 3.15 26.91
N SER A 157 4.43 2.41 27.48
CA SER A 157 5.84 2.85 27.57
C SER A 157 6.63 2.50 26.29
N SER A 158 6.06 1.68 25.39
CA SER A 158 6.66 1.34 24.12
C SER A 158 6.25 2.34 23.05
N GLN A 159 7.23 2.85 22.28
CA GLN A 159 6.98 3.66 21.09
C GLN A 159 6.39 2.84 19.92
N LEU A 160 6.35 1.51 20.04
CA LEU A 160 5.95 0.58 18.99
C LEU A 160 4.55 -0.03 19.19
N ASN A 161 3.72 0.53 20.11
CA ASN A 161 2.39 0.01 20.40
C ASN A 161 2.35 -1.51 20.67
N LEU A 162 3.36 -2.03 21.39
CA LEU A 162 3.46 -3.45 21.68
C LEU A 162 2.36 -3.91 22.64
N LEU A 163 1.97 -5.16 22.52
CA LEU A 163 1.06 -5.81 23.45
C LEU A 163 1.72 -5.93 24.84
N SER A 164 0.93 -5.72 25.90
CA SER A 164 1.39 -5.96 27.26
C SER A 164 1.53 -7.44 27.58
N ASP A 165 0.62 -8.24 27.02
CA ASP A 165 0.60 -9.70 27.13
C ASP A 165 0.44 -10.32 25.76
N PHE A 166 1.18 -11.40 25.51
CA PHE A 166 1.12 -12.13 24.24
C PHE A 166 1.20 -13.63 24.49
N SER A 167 0.17 -14.35 24.08
CA SER A 167 0.10 -15.81 24.16
C SER A 167 0.15 -16.40 22.76
N VAL A 168 1.15 -17.23 22.51
CA VAL A 168 1.34 -17.90 21.23
C VAL A 168 0.32 -19.01 21.07
N LYS A 169 -0.45 -19.01 19.99
CA LYS A 169 -1.35 -20.08 19.58
C LYS A 169 -0.76 -20.97 18.52
N GLU A 170 -0.11 -20.36 17.55
CA GLU A 170 0.52 -21.04 16.43
C GLU A 170 1.86 -20.39 16.14
N GLU A 171 2.82 -21.19 15.65
CA GLU A 171 4.10 -20.66 15.21
C GLU A 171 4.60 -21.36 13.95
N PHE A 172 5.31 -20.59 13.12
CA PHE A 172 5.78 -21.02 11.82
C PHE A 172 7.13 -20.43 11.51
N ILE A 173 8.01 -21.23 10.92
CA ILE A 173 9.24 -20.71 10.33
C ILE A 173 8.96 -20.45 8.85
N LEU A 174 9.18 -19.21 8.42
CA LEU A 174 9.23 -18.84 7.01
C LEU A 174 10.66 -18.86 6.51
N GLU A 175 10.81 -19.40 5.31
CA GLU A 175 12.06 -19.43 4.56
C GLU A 175 11.91 -18.62 3.26
N LYS A 176 13.03 -18.36 2.59
CA LYS A 176 13.07 -17.60 1.34
C LYS A 176 11.96 -18.02 0.36
N GLY A 177 11.14 -17.03 -0.07
CA GLY A 177 10.02 -17.23 -0.99
C GLY A 177 8.69 -17.61 -0.33
N ASP A 178 8.68 -17.95 0.96
CA ASP A 178 7.42 -18.15 1.70
C ASP A 178 6.73 -16.82 2.02
N ALA A 179 5.42 -16.85 2.21
CA ALA A 179 4.67 -15.73 2.75
C ALA A 179 3.69 -16.15 3.84
N LEU A 180 3.44 -15.24 4.77
CA LEU A 180 2.37 -15.33 5.77
C LEU A 180 1.40 -14.18 5.57
N TYR A 181 0.16 -14.50 5.27
CA TYR A 181 -0.92 -13.54 5.28
C TYR A 181 -1.54 -13.44 6.68
N ILE A 182 -1.69 -12.21 7.18
CA ILE A 182 -2.34 -11.92 8.46
C ILE A 182 -3.46 -10.92 8.22
N PRO A 183 -4.73 -11.26 8.55
CA PRO A 183 -5.83 -10.33 8.51
C PRO A 183 -5.75 -9.32 9.67
N PRO A 184 -6.50 -8.21 9.60
CA PRO A 184 -6.52 -7.20 10.66
C PRO A 184 -6.76 -7.78 12.05
N HIS A 185 -6.11 -7.18 13.05
CA HIS A 185 -6.31 -7.44 14.48
C HIS A 185 -5.81 -8.79 15.00
N ILE A 186 -5.17 -9.62 14.20
CA ILE A 186 -4.50 -10.81 14.71
C ILE A 186 -3.15 -10.41 15.30
N SER A 187 -2.95 -10.72 16.58
CA SER A 187 -1.67 -10.47 17.23
C SER A 187 -0.57 -11.37 16.69
N HIS A 188 0.60 -10.80 16.47
CA HIS A 188 1.73 -11.53 15.90
C HIS A 188 3.07 -11.00 16.37
N ASN A 189 4.10 -11.85 16.25
CA ASN A 189 5.47 -11.54 16.64
C ASN A 189 6.44 -12.23 15.67
N GLY A 190 7.31 -11.46 15.03
CA GLY A 190 8.35 -11.97 14.13
C GLY A 190 9.71 -11.92 14.81
N ILE A 191 10.45 -13.04 14.79
CA ILE A 191 11.78 -13.18 15.37
C ILE A 191 12.72 -13.76 14.32
N ALA A 192 13.75 -13.03 13.95
CA ALA A 192 14.75 -13.51 13.01
C ALA A 192 15.56 -14.67 13.62
N LEU A 193 15.71 -15.76 12.88
CA LEU A 193 16.53 -16.91 13.26
C LEU A 193 17.93 -16.84 12.64
N THR A 194 18.03 -16.17 11.52
CA THR A 194 19.27 -15.83 10.82
C THR A 194 19.18 -14.37 10.39
N ASP A 195 20.21 -13.81 9.80
CA ASP A 195 20.06 -12.57 9.02
C ASP A 195 18.91 -12.75 8.04
N SER A 196 17.96 -11.82 8.06
CA SER A 196 16.65 -12.04 7.51
C SER A 196 16.06 -10.77 6.91
N LEU A 197 15.66 -10.85 5.64
CA LEU A 197 14.97 -9.79 4.92
C LEU A 197 13.50 -10.15 4.74
N CYS A 198 12.58 -9.26 5.10
CA CYS A 198 11.14 -9.49 4.99
C CYS A 198 10.44 -8.27 4.39
N PHE A 199 9.54 -8.51 3.43
CA PHE A 199 8.72 -7.53 2.76
C PHE A 199 7.30 -7.60 3.33
N SER A 200 6.85 -6.51 3.93
CA SER A 200 5.50 -6.38 4.49
C SER A 200 4.64 -5.59 3.50
N VAL A 201 3.82 -6.31 2.72
CA VAL A 201 2.89 -5.71 1.76
C VAL A 201 1.59 -5.39 2.47
N GLY A 202 1.33 -4.12 2.73
CA GLY A 202 0.18 -3.63 3.48
C GLY A 202 -1.03 -3.32 2.59
N PHE A 203 -2.24 -3.66 3.08
CA PHE A 203 -3.51 -3.39 2.38
C PHE A 203 -4.46 -2.62 3.27
N ARG A 204 -4.57 -1.33 3.02
CA ARG A 204 -5.39 -0.41 3.80
C ARG A 204 -6.88 -0.50 3.41
N ALA A 205 -7.75 -0.23 4.38
CA ALA A 205 -9.15 0.10 4.16
C ALA A 205 -9.53 1.34 4.97
N PRO A 206 -10.37 2.24 4.42
CA PRO A 206 -10.88 3.36 5.17
C PRO A 206 -11.65 2.92 6.42
N SER A 207 -11.49 3.65 7.52
CA SER A 207 -12.31 3.49 8.70
C SER A 207 -13.68 4.16 8.51
N VAL A 208 -14.68 3.70 9.24
CA VAL A 208 -16.00 4.36 9.27
C VAL A 208 -15.86 5.83 9.68
N TYR A 209 -14.94 6.14 10.59
CA TYR A 209 -14.65 7.52 10.99
C TYR A 209 -14.13 8.39 9.82
N GLU A 210 -13.18 7.87 9.03
CA GLU A 210 -12.64 8.58 7.86
C GLU A 210 -13.72 8.83 6.80
N MET A 211 -14.62 7.87 6.61
CA MET A 211 -15.73 7.94 5.66
C MET A 211 -16.94 8.75 6.16
N SER A 212 -17.03 9.08 7.45
CA SER A 212 -18.20 9.75 8.00
C SER A 212 -18.23 11.25 7.71
N PRO A 213 -19.42 11.85 7.50
CA PRO A 213 -19.54 13.28 7.22
C PRO A 213 -19.11 14.12 8.43
N GLN A 214 -18.54 15.29 8.14
CA GLN A 214 -18.25 16.28 9.16
C GLN A 214 -19.47 17.18 9.37
N ILE A 215 -19.93 17.27 10.64
CA ILE A 215 -21.02 18.16 11.01
C ILE A 215 -20.46 19.17 12.02
N ASN A 216 -20.55 20.46 11.71
CA ASN A 216 -20.07 21.56 12.56
C ASN A 216 -18.59 21.41 12.98
N GLY A 217 -17.72 20.89 12.10
CA GLY A 217 -16.31 20.68 12.38
C GLY A 217 -15.99 19.40 13.16
N ASN A 218 -17.01 18.64 13.57
CA ASN A 218 -16.83 17.34 14.21
C ASN A 218 -17.35 16.23 13.29
N LYS A 219 -16.66 15.08 13.30
CA LYS A 219 -17.17 13.90 12.60
C LYS A 219 -18.31 13.26 13.39
N LYS A 220 -19.30 12.72 12.66
CA LYS A 220 -20.51 12.10 13.22
C LYS A 220 -20.20 10.85 14.04
N GLU A 221 -19.17 10.10 13.63
CA GLU A 221 -18.77 8.85 14.26
C GLU A 221 -17.55 9.02 15.18
N SER A 222 -17.42 8.16 16.17
CA SER A 222 -16.22 8.10 17.00
C SER A 222 -15.02 7.55 16.21
N ASN A 223 -13.82 8.05 16.51
CA ASN A 223 -12.59 7.50 15.91
C ASN A 223 -12.28 6.12 16.50
N ASN A 224 -12.89 5.09 15.92
CA ASN A 224 -12.63 3.70 16.27
C ASN A 224 -11.85 3.02 15.14
N PRO A 225 -10.54 2.74 15.33
CA PRO A 225 -9.71 2.16 14.28
C PRO A 225 -10.09 0.71 13.92
N PHE A 226 -10.90 0.04 14.77
CA PHE A 226 -11.40 -1.32 14.52
C PHE A 226 -12.59 -1.36 13.54
N HIS A 227 -13.29 -0.24 13.35
CA HIS A 227 -14.39 -0.15 12.39
C HIS A 227 -13.87 0.32 11.03
N ARG A 228 -13.49 -0.63 10.18
CA ARG A 228 -13.01 -0.38 8.81
C ARG A 228 -13.89 -1.03 7.78
N PHE A 229 -13.86 -0.48 6.57
CA PHE A 229 -14.52 -1.08 5.42
C PHE A 229 -13.98 -2.49 5.15
N LYS A 230 -14.88 -3.42 4.85
CA LYS A 230 -14.56 -4.77 4.37
C LYS A 230 -15.12 -4.93 2.97
N ASN A 231 -14.36 -5.59 2.09
CA ASN A 231 -14.91 -5.92 0.78
C ASN A 231 -16.09 -6.89 0.91
N SER A 232 -17.02 -6.79 -0.03
CA SER A 232 -18.06 -7.81 -0.19
C SER A 232 -17.42 -9.19 -0.42
N ASP A 233 -18.12 -10.25 -0.03
CA ASP A 233 -17.67 -11.65 -0.16
C ASP A 233 -17.53 -12.13 -1.63
N SER A 234 -17.34 -11.22 -2.60
CA SER A 234 -17.13 -11.61 -3.99
C SER A 234 -15.70 -12.12 -4.18
N PRO A 235 -15.51 -13.42 -4.44
CA PRO A 235 -14.19 -14.02 -4.60
C PRO A 235 -13.59 -13.77 -6.00
N ASP A 236 -14.24 -12.98 -6.84
CA ASP A 236 -13.82 -12.81 -8.22
C ASP A 236 -12.80 -11.68 -8.36
N LYS A 237 -11.70 -11.99 -9.06
CA LYS A 237 -10.73 -11.00 -9.48
C LYS A 237 -11.41 -9.95 -10.35
N GLN A 238 -11.23 -8.70 -10.01
CA GLN A 238 -11.74 -7.59 -10.80
C GLN A 238 -11.05 -7.56 -12.16
N LYS A 239 -11.81 -7.18 -13.20
CA LYS A 239 -11.24 -7.03 -14.54
C LYS A 239 -10.19 -5.94 -14.59
N TYR A 240 -10.42 -4.86 -13.87
CA TYR A 240 -9.49 -3.74 -13.74
C TYR A 240 -9.10 -3.59 -12.28
N CYS A 241 -7.83 -3.83 -11.97
CA CYS A 241 -7.32 -3.85 -10.60
C CYS A 241 -7.60 -2.54 -9.83
N TRP A 242 -7.55 -1.40 -10.51
CA TRP A 242 -7.74 -0.07 -9.90
C TRP A 242 -9.18 0.43 -9.90
N GLU A 243 -10.13 -0.38 -10.33
CA GLU A 243 -11.55 -0.04 -10.27
C GLU A 243 -12.08 -0.16 -8.84
N ILE A 244 -12.73 0.89 -8.35
CA ILE A 244 -13.59 0.82 -7.17
C ILE A 244 -14.97 0.40 -7.68
N THR A 245 -15.39 -0.82 -7.39
CA THR A 245 -16.66 -1.31 -7.93
C THR A 245 -17.85 -0.59 -7.35
N GLU A 246 -18.95 -0.53 -8.10
CA GLU A 246 -20.20 0.04 -7.58
C GLU A 246 -20.73 -0.73 -6.35
N SER A 247 -20.41 -2.02 -6.24
CA SER A 247 -20.72 -2.84 -5.06
C SER A 247 -19.95 -2.38 -3.83
N ASP A 248 -18.63 -2.19 -3.95
CA ASP A 248 -17.79 -1.66 -2.86
C ASP A 248 -18.27 -0.29 -2.39
N LEU A 249 -18.58 0.61 -3.35
CA LEU A 249 -19.08 1.95 -3.03
C LEU A 249 -20.43 1.91 -2.29
N LYS A 250 -21.35 1.05 -2.72
CA LYS A 250 -22.64 0.90 -2.04
C LYS A 250 -22.51 0.34 -0.63
N GLU A 251 -21.61 -0.60 -0.42
CA GLU A 251 -21.36 -1.15 0.92
C GLU A 251 -20.68 -0.13 1.84
N ALA A 252 -19.67 0.58 1.33
CA ALA A 252 -19.01 1.64 2.07
C ALA A 252 -19.99 2.79 2.40
N PHE A 253 -20.88 3.16 1.46
CA PHE A 253 -21.90 4.17 1.67
C PHE A 253 -22.88 3.79 2.79
N LYS A 254 -23.34 2.54 2.86
CA LYS A 254 -24.24 2.06 3.92
C LYS A 254 -23.70 2.27 5.32
N ILE A 255 -22.39 2.08 5.51
CA ILE A 255 -21.74 2.18 6.83
C ILE A 255 -21.24 3.59 7.14
N SER A 256 -21.21 4.51 6.16
CA SER A 256 -20.61 5.84 6.29
C SER A 256 -21.52 6.89 6.90
N SER A 257 -22.82 6.63 7.04
CA SER A 257 -23.84 7.59 7.49
C SER A 257 -23.99 8.83 6.58
N HIS A 258 -23.54 8.78 5.32
CA HIS A 258 -23.78 9.82 4.33
C HIS A 258 -25.22 9.75 3.76
N GLU A 259 -25.74 10.89 3.32
CA GLU A 259 -27.05 11.02 2.66
C GLU A 259 -26.90 11.30 1.16
N ASP A 260 -25.79 11.90 0.74
CA ASP A 260 -25.43 12.18 -0.64
C ASP A 260 -24.47 11.13 -1.19
N TYR A 261 -24.96 10.28 -2.10
CA TYR A 261 -24.15 9.19 -2.66
C TYR A 261 -23.03 9.69 -3.59
N GLU A 262 -23.28 10.70 -4.43
CA GLU A 262 -22.24 11.24 -5.32
C GLU A 262 -21.13 11.94 -4.51
N GLY A 263 -21.51 12.75 -3.54
CA GLY A 263 -20.56 13.37 -2.61
C GLY A 263 -19.73 12.33 -1.85
N PHE A 264 -20.35 11.22 -1.43
CA PHE A 264 -19.65 10.11 -0.80
C PHE A 264 -18.67 9.43 -1.76
N VAL A 265 -19.06 9.17 -3.02
CA VAL A 265 -18.16 8.57 -4.02
C VAL A 265 -16.89 9.41 -4.19
N ARG A 266 -17.03 10.73 -4.29
CA ARG A 266 -15.92 11.68 -4.38
C ARG A 266 -15.03 11.60 -3.13
N LEU A 267 -15.62 11.60 -1.95
CA LEU A 267 -14.89 11.46 -0.69
C LEU A 267 -14.13 10.13 -0.63
N PHE A 268 -14.80 9.02 -0.92
CA PHE A 268 -14.19 7.70 -0.84
C PHE A 268 -12.99 7.55 -1.79
N GLY A 269 -13.18 7.94 -3.06
CA GLY A 269 -12.10 7.90 -4.04
C GLY A 269 -10.91 8.78 -3.67
N THR A 270 -11.16 10.00 -3.18
CA THR A 270 -10.13 10.90 -2.68
C THR A 270 -9.36 10.27 -1.51
N LEU A 271 -10.10 9.68 -0.57
CA LEU A 271 -9.53 9.08 0.64
C LEU A 271 -8.62 7.88 0.33
N VAL A 272 -9.03 7.00 -0.59
CA VAL A 272 -8.24 5.79 -0.93
C VAL A 272 -7.06 6.10 -1.84
N THR A 273 -7.06 7.26 -2.50
CA THR A 273 -5.94 7.70 -3.35
C THR A 273 -5.08 8.78 -2.71
N GLU A 274 -5.32 9.18 -1.45
CA GLU A 274 -4.47 10.16 -0.80
C GLU A 274 -3.05 9.63 -0.66
N PRO A 275 -2.02 10.32 -1.21
CA PRO A 275 -0.65 9.84 -1.19
C PRO A 275 -0.06 9.94 0.21
N ARG A 276 0.84 9.03 0.57
CA ARG A 276 1.55 9.06 1.85
C ARG A 276 2.48 10.25 1.98
N ASN A 277 3.21 10.56 0.93
CA ASN A 277 4.16 11.66 0.91
C ASN A 277 3.87 12.59 -0.29
N LYS A 278 3.32 13.76 0.00
CA LYS A 278 2.98 14.78 -1.00
C LYS A 278 4.22 15.55 -1.51
N GLU A 279 5.32 15.49 -0.80
CA GLU A 279 6.56 16.19 -1.15
C GLU A 279 7.31 15.50 -2.32
N LEU A 280 6.95 14.25 -2.63
CA LEU A 280 7.52 13.53 -3.76
C LEU A 280 6.98 14.00 -5.12
N PHE A 281 5.88 14.72 -5.13
CA PHE A 281 5.26 15.20 -6.37
C PHE A 281 5.81 16.59 -6.73
N TYR A 282 6.57 16.64 -7.80
CA TYR A 282 6.98 17.89 -8.42
C TYR A 282 7.00 17.73 -9.93
N ASN A 283 6.64 18.80 -10.61
CA ASN A 283 6.68 18.83 -12.06
C ASN A 283 7.99 19.48 -12.54
N ASN A 284 8.79 18.72 -13.25
CA ASN A 284 10.03 19.21 -13.86
C ASN A 284 9.80 20.03 -15.13
N TYR A 285 8.57 20.07 -15.63
CA TYR A 285 8.25 20.75 -16.89
C TYR A 285 7.29 21.91 -16.65
N PRO A 286 7.65 23.15 -17.03
CA PRO A 286 6.71 24.26 -17.05
C PRO A 286 5.72 24.04 -18.21
N ILE A 287 4.54 23.51 -17.91
CA ILE A 287 3.48 23.24 -18.87
C ILE A 287 2.32 24.17 -18.56
N ASP A 288 2.19 25.25 -19.35
CA ASP A 288 1.14 26.25 -19.15
C ASP A 288 -0.12 25.98 -19.96
N SER A 289 -0.01 25.21 -21.03
CA SER A 289 -1.11 24.93 -21.94
C SER A 289 -1.12 23.50 -22.49
N LEU A 290 -2.27 23.10 -23.07
CA LEU A 290 -2.35 21.85 -23.82
C LEU A 290 -1.38 21.81 -25.01
N ALA A 291 -1.12 22.94 -25.65
CA ALA A 291 -0.19 23.01 -26.78
C ALA A 291 1.25 22.69 -26.33
N ASP A 292 1.68 23.18 -25.18
CA ASP A 292 2.98 22.87 -24.60
C ASP A 292 3.08 21.40 -24.27
N LEU A 293 2.04 20.84 -23.61
CA LEU A 293 1.95 19.42 -23.29
C LEU A 293 2.15 18.54 -24.52
N TRP A 294 1.39 18.80 -25.59
CA TRP A 294 1.45 17.98 -26.79
C TRP A 294 2.78 18.11 -27.55
N SER A 295 3.41 19.29 -27.49
CA SER A 295 4.73 19.52 -28.04
C SER A 295 5.80 18.69 -27.33
N ILE A 296 5.74 18.64 -25.99
CA ILE A 296 6.69 17.87 -25.18
C ILE A 296 6.49 16.35 -25.42
N ILE A 297 5.25 15.87 -25.39
CA ILE A 297 4.95 14.44 -25.58
C ILE A 297 5.33 13.98 -26.99
N ALA A 298 5.10 14.78 -28.00
CA ALA A 298 5.47 14.45 -29.39
C ALA A 298 6.98 14.23 -29.57
N GLY A 299 7.80 14.88 -28.74
CA GLY A 299 9.26 14.76 -28.78
C GLY A 299 9.84 13.62 -27.93
N LYS A 300 9.14 13.20 -26.89
CA LYS A 300 9.67 12.29 -25.84
C LYS A 300 8.98 10.92 -25.76
N GLY A 301 7.77 10.79 -26.25
CA GLY A 301 7.11 9.52 -26.57
C GLY A 301 6.55 8.68 -25.39
N LYS A 302 7.05 8.76 -24.19
CA LYS A 302 6.62 7.91 -23.07
C LYS A 302 6.16 8.74 -21.88
N VAL A 303 5.05 8.32 -21.29
CA VAL A 303 4.58 8.84 -20.01
C VAL A 303 4.20 7.67 -19.10
N CYS A 304 4.34 7.85 -17.78
CA CYS A 304 3.96 6.85 -16.80
C CYS A 304 3.34 7.50 -15.57
N LEU A 305 2.63 6.72 -14.77
CA LEU A 305 2.27 7.16 -13.42
C LEU A 305 3.53 7.27 -12.58
N HIS A 306 3.64 8.37 -11.82
CA HIS A 306 4.70 8.53 -10.83
C HIS A 306 4.69 7.34 -9.84
N PRO A 307 5.85 6.77 -9.45
CA PRO A 307 5.91 5.62 -8.54
C PRO A 307 5.14 5.82 -7.22
N ALA A 308 5.10 7.05 -6.71
CA ALA A 308 4.36 7.42 -5.50
C ALA A 308 2.88 7.73 -5.76
N SER A 309 2.44 7.81 -7.03
CA SER A 309 1.06 8.13 -7.37
C SER A 309 0.12 7.00 -6.96
N ARG A 310 -1.02 7.40 -6.40
CA ARG A 310 -2.13 6.50 -6.06
C ARG A 310 -3.30 6.81 -6.99
N PHE A 311 -3.70 5.82 -7.76
CA PHE A 311 -4.76 5.94 -8.74
C PHE A 311 -5.90 4.99 -8.43
N ALA A 312 -7.12 5.42 -8.72
CA ALA A 312 -8.31 4.57 -8.76
C ALA A 312 -9.37 5.19 -9.69
N PHE A 313 -10.36 4.43 -10.06
CA PHE A 313 -11.51 4.96 -10.78
C PHE A 313 -12.79 4.20 -10.43
N CYS A 314 -13.93 4.80 -10.69
CA CYS A 314 -15.21 4.09 -10.67
C CYS A 314 -16.10 4.52 -11.83
N ILE A 315 -16.97 3.61 -12.28
CA ILE A 315 -17.93 3.84 -13.36
C ILE A 315 -19.32 3.84 -12.76
N LEU A 316 -20.01 4.99 -12.80
CA LEU A 316 -21.38 5.12 -12.32
C LEU A 316 -22.35 5.20 -13.52
N GLN A 317 -22.84 4.04 -13.94
CA GLN A 317 -23.74 3.91 -15.09
C GLN A 317 -24.99 4.79 -14.94
N SER A 318 -25.56 4.87 -13.74
CA SER A 318 -26.76 5.64 -13.44
C SER A 318 -26.60 7.15 -13.62
N LEU A 319 -25.36 7.67 -13.50
CA LEU A 319 -25.05 9.09 -13.68
C LEU A 319 -24.43 9.40 -15.05
N GLY A 320 -24.08 8.39 -15.84
CA GLY A 320 -23.35 8.57 -17.09
C GLY A 320 -21.93 9.12 -16.90
N LEU A 321 -21.34 8.90 -15.72
CA LEU A 321 -20.04 9.45 -15.31
C LEU A 321 -19.04 8.36 -14.97
N VAL A 322 -17.77 8.67 -15.21
CA VAL A 322 -16.62 8.02 -14.62
C VAL A 322 -15.91 9.02 -13.71
N PHE A 323 -15.59 8.61 -12.51
CA PHE A 323 -14.70 9.37 -11.64
C PHE A 323 -13.32 8.74 -11.67
N LEU A 324 -12.32 9.53 -12.10
CA LEU A 324 -10.92 9.23 -11.91
C LEU A 324 -10.46 9.86 -10.60
N PHE A 325 -9.68 9.14 -9.85
CA PHE A 325 -9.07 9.60 -8.60
C PHE A 325 -7.56 9.45 -8.71
N SER A 326 -6.84 10.51 -8.46
CA SER A 326 -5.39 10.49 -8.42
C SER A 326 -4.89 11.42 -7.32
N ASP A 327 -4.09 10.86 -6.42
CA ASP A 327 -3.38 11.61 -5.38
C ASP A 327 -4.27 12.57 -4.56
N GLY A 328 -5.44 12.06 -4.16
CA GLY A 328 -6.42 12.80 -3.38
C GLY A 328 -7.24 13.81 -4.19
N ARG A 329 -7.22 13.75 -5.52
CA ARG A 329 -8.01 14.59 -6.42
C ARG A 329 -9.05 13.78 -7.16
N THR A 330 -10.13 14.44 -7.58
CA THR A 330 -11.25 13.81 -8.29
C THR A 330 -11.46 14.49 -9.65
N TYR A 331 -11.52 13.66 -10.69
CA TYR A 331 -11.74 14.10 -12.07
C TYR A 331 -12.98 13.40 -12.64
N PRO A 332 -14.14 14.09 -12.68
CA PRO A 332 -15.32 13.55 -13.37
C PRO A 332 -15.15 13.68 -14.87
N ILE A 333 -15.40 12.61 -15.60
CA ILE A 333 -15.42 12.57 -17.06
C ILE A 333 -16.68 11.86 -17.55
N SER A 334 -17.05 12.08 -18.81
CA SER A 334 -18.18 11.37 -19.43
C SER A 334 -17.92 9.86 -19.45
N ILE A 335 -18.98 9.06 -19.32
CA ILE A 335 -18.88 7.61 -19.44
C ILE A 335 -18.36 7.16 -20.82
N ASN A 336 -18.52 8.00 -21.85
CA ASN A 336 -17.97 7.75 -23.19
C ASN A 336 -16.45 7.75 -23.21
N GLU A 337 -15.80 8.39 -22.24
CA GLU A 337 -14.36 8.49 -22.06
C GLU A 337 -13.80 7.45 -21.05
N ALA A 338 -14.61 6.47 -20.66
CA ALA A 338 -14.21 5.42 -19.70
C ALA A 338 -12.97 4.62 -20.16
N SER A 339 -12.62 4.67 -21.45
CA SER A 339 -11.40 4.07 -21.97
C SER A 339 -10.14 4.63 -21.34
N LEU A 340 -10.09 5.92 -20.99
CA LEU A 340 -8.95 6.53 -20.28
C LEU A 340 -8.67 5.82 -18.97
N ALA A 341 -9.68 5.68 -18.12
CA ALA A 341 -9.55 5.03 -16.81
C ALA A 341 -9.08 3.58 -16.91
N LYS A 342 -9.65 2.84 -17.85
CA LYS A 342 -9.34 1.43 -18.09
C LYS A 342 -7.92 1.24 -18.58
N GLU A 343 -7.49 2.03 -19.56
CA GLU A 343 -6.14 1.96 -20.12
C GLU A 343 -5.10 2.36 -19.06
N MET A 344 -5.37 3.38 -18.24
CA MET A 344 -4.52 3.74 -17.09
C MET A 344 -4.42 2.62 -16.04
N SER A 345 -5.45 1.78 -15.94
CA SER A 345 -5.46 0.63 -15.03
C SER A 345 -4.69 -0.59 -15.56
N GLU A 346 -4.54 -0.70 -16.88
CA GLU A 346 -3.92 -1.88 -17.52
C GLU A 346 -2.40 -1.73 -17.69
N SER A 347 -1.86 -0.51 -17.65
CA SER A 347 -0.44 -0.26 -17.89
C SER A 347 0.09 0.89 -17.05
N LEU A 348 1.27 0.71 -16.48
CA LEU A 348 2.04 1.79 -15.87
C LEU A 348 2.70 2.71 -16.92
N PHE A 349 2.85 2.24 -18.16
CA PHE A 349 3.47 2.99 -19.27
C PHE A 349 2.44 3.24 -20.37
N PHE A 350 2.36 4.48 -20.83
CA PHE A 350 1.34 4.97 -21.75
C PHE A 350 1.94 5.40 -23.09
N GLU A 351 2.67 4.50 -23.77
CA GLU A 351 3.21 4.79 -25.12
C GLU A 351 2.08 5.02 -26.14
N GLY A 352 2.10 6.18 -26.78
CA GLY A 352 1.10 6.55 -27.80
C GLY A 352 -0.32 6.79 -27.27
N PHE A 353 -0.56 6.47 -26.01
CA PHE A 353 -1.84 6.53 -25.34
C PHE A 353 -2.38 7.97 -25.23
N ILE A 354 -1.54 8.91 -24.79
CA ILE A 354 -2.00 10.29 -24.54
C ILE A 354 -2.39 11.00 -25.82
N ALA A 355 -1.73 10.73 -26.95
CA ALA A 355 -2.06 11.33 -28.22
C ALA A 355 -3.51 11.05 -28.68
N LYS A 356 -4.09 9.90 -28.30
CA LYS A 356 -5.47 9.51 -28.53
C LYS A 356 -6.48 10.47 -27.87
N TYR A 357 -6.10 11.07 -26.74
CA TYR A 357 -6.97 11.94 -25.94
C TYR A 357 -6.76 13.44 -26.21
N GLN A 358 -5.95 13.79 -27.21
CA GLN A 358 -5.59 15.19 -27.50
C GLN A 358 -6.78 16.10 -27.76
N THR A 359 -7.86 15.58 -28.35
CA THR A 359 -9.07 16.34 -28.66
C THR A 359 -10.26 16.02 -27.77
N SER A 360 -10.07 15.17 -26.76
CA SER A 360 -11.12 14.77 -25.83
C SER A 360 -11.20 15.67 -24.60
N GLU A 361 -12.28 15.56 -23.83
CA GLU A 361 -12.41 16.25 -22.53
C GLU A 361 -11.32 15.78 -21.54
N CYS A 362 -10.76 14.59 -21.74
CA CYS A 362 -9.70 14.02 -20.92
C CYS A 362 -8.36 14.77 -21.04
N ALA A 363 -8.15 15.57 -22.09
CA ALA A 363 -6.90 16.32 -22.29
C ALA A 363 -6.55 17.22 -21.08
N ASN A 364 -7.56 17.91 -20.54
CA ASN A 364 -7.39 18.76 -19.36
C ASN A 364 -7.11 17.95 -18.08
N VAL A 365 -7.70 16.77 -17.94
CA VAL A 365 -7.43 15.86 -16.81
C VAL A 365 -5.98 15.40 -16.86
N ILE A 366 -5.50 14.96 -18.01
CA ILE A 366 -4.11 14.54 -18.21
C ILE A 366 -3.15 15.70 -17.92
N LEU A 367 -3.45 16.91 -18.44
CA LEU A 367 -2.66 18.10 -18.16
C LEU A 367 -2.56 18.41 -16.66
N ASP A 368 -3.69 18.33 -15.94
CA ASP A 368 -3.70 18.59 -14.50
C ASP A 368 -2.91 17.53 -13.72
N MET A 369 -3.02 16.25 -14.10
CA MET A 369 -2.27 15.16 -13.50
C MET A 369 -0.75 15.31 -13.72
N ILE A 370 -0.33 15.77 -14.91
CA ILE A 370 1.09 16.05 -15.19
C ILE A 370 1.57 17.27 -14.40
N ARG A 371 0.78 18.34 -14.35
CA ARG A 371 1.11 19.53 -13.57
C ARG A 371 1.27 19.25 -12.09
N PHE A 372 0.49 18.33 -11.58
CA PHE A 372 0.60 17.89 -10.18
C PHE A 372 1.79 16.95 -9.95
N GLY A 373 2.29 16.28 -10.98
CA GLY A 373 3.34 15.28 -10.89
C GLY A 373 2.83 13.84 -10.71
N SER A 374 1.52 13.62 -10.84
CA SER A 374 0.93 12.26 -10.82
C SER A 374 1.33 11.44 -12.04
N ILE A 375 1.57 12.11 -13.17
CA ILE A 375 2.07 11.53 -14.42
C ILE A 375 3.42 12.17 -14.73
N GLU A 376 4.40 11.33 -15.00
CA GLU A 376 5.74 11.74 -15.44
C GLU A 376 5.91 11.56 -16.94
N ILE A 377 6.70 12.45 -17.55
CA ILE A 377 7.14 12.34 -18.93
C ILE A 377 8.56 11.83 -18.91
N LEU A 378 8.76 10.66 -19.51
CA LEU A 378 10.08 10.02 -19.60
C LEU A 378 10.85 10.54 -20.81
N ASP A 379 12.17 10.73 -20.64
CA ASP A 379 13.10 11.14 -21.69
C ASP A 379 13.36 10.05 -22.72
#